data_db7e921ce5032502fdbf4f826c7d55be
#
_entry.id   db7e921ce5032502fdbf4f826c7d55be
#
_cell.length_a   1.000
_cell.length_b   1.000
_cell.length_c   1.000
_cell.angle_alpha   90.00
_cell.angle_beta   90.00
_cell.angle_gamma   90.00
#
_symmetry.space_group_name_H-M   'P 1'
#
loop_
_entity.id
_entity.type
_entity.pdbx_description
1 polymer ?
#
loop_
_entity_poly.entity_id
_entity_poly.type
_entity_poly.pdbx_seq_one_letter_code
_entity_poly.pdbx_strand_id
1 'polypeptide(L)'
;IAVCTGRAVGEIEPYEENELQNVRYFVCENGALLYDSETKEILSSTVIPDEIVEKIIDIIDGEDCMLIGYSKGRNLVDSIDAERMDYFYVTRYKELQRKTGKHYDGLYDAYRKEHFPMEKMNVYASSVGIRDRLFEQIIQLPVTVVYAEDTGFEISPLHMSKGIGLKQLCEIVKIPLEHTIAVGDSDNDVKMMKVAGLPVAMGNARECVREVCKVNVADNDHGGCAEAIYRYLSVEEILKRVL
;
A
#
# COMPACT_ATOMS: atom_id res chain seq x y z
N ILE A 1 -4.69 4.75 -16.90
CA ILE A 1 -4.86 3.76 -15.83
C ILE A 1 -3.78 4.00 -14.80
N ALA A 2 -4.14 3.88 -13.52
CA ALA A 2 -3.19 3.87 -12.40
C ALA A 2 -3.46 2.67 -11.51
N VAL A 3 -2.41 2.16 -10.84
CA VAL A 3 -2.53 1.10 -9.81
C VAL A 3 -2.35 1.71 -8.43
N CYS A 4 -3.31 1.44 -7.53
CA CYS A 4 -3.26 1.86 -6.13
C CYS A 4 -3.01 0.64 -5.23
N THR A 5 -1.86 0.58 -4.57
CA THR A 5 -1.40 -0.62 -3.86
C THR A 5 -0.73 -0.31 -2.52
N GLY A 6 -0.71 -1.29 -1.63
CA GLY A 6 0.13 -1.25 -0.42
C GLY A 6 1.60 -1.61 -0.67
N ARG A 7 1.95 -2.09 -1.87
CA ARG A 7 3.31 -2.51 -2.23
C ARG A 7 4.22 -1.32 -2.49
N ALA A 8 5.54 -1.53 -2.31
CA ALA A 8 6.57 -0.61 -2.78
C ALA A 8 6.78 -0.70 -4.30
N VAL A 9 7.41 0.30 -4.89
CA VAL A 9 7.80 0.30 -6.32
C VAL A 9 8.65 -0.93 -6.66
N GLY A 10 9.66 -1.25 -5.84
CA GLY A 10 10.51 -2.42 -6.05
C GLY A 10 9.76 -3.76 -6.05
N GLU A 11 8.62 -3.85 -5.40
CA GLU A 11 7.76 -5.03 -5.43
C GLU A 11 6.85 -5.09 -6.68
N ILE A 12 6.74 -3.99 -7.42
CA ILE A 12 5.94 -3.87 -8.65
C ILE A 12 6.82 -4.02 -9.89
N GLU A 13 8.06 -3.53 -9.86
CA GLU A 13 9.00 -3.56 -10.98
C GLU A 13 9.06 -4.90 -11.75
N PRO A 14 9.01 -6.08 -11.08
CA PRO A 14 9.00 -7.36 -11.80
C PRO A 14 7.80 -7.58 -12.74
N TYR A 15 6.72 -6.84 -12.55
CA TYR A 15 5.48 -6.94 -13.33
C TYR A 15 5.34 -5.83 -14.39
N GLU A 16 6.19 -4.77 -14.34
CA GLU A 16 6.06 -3.60 -15.22
C GLU A 16 6.22 -3.95 -16.71
N GLU A 17 7.13 -4.87 -17.04
CA GLU A 17 7.45 -5.19 -18.43
C GLU A 17 6.42 -6.12 -19.09
N ASN A 18 5.57 -6.77 -18.31
CA ASN A 18 4.59 -7.75 -18.80
C ASN A 18 3.17 -7.36 -18.44
N GLU A 19 2.76 -7.66 -17.20
CA GLU A 19 1.36 -7.52 -16.78
C GLU A 19 0.92 -6.06 -16.64
N LEU A 20 1.84 -5.15 -16.32
CA LEU A 20 1.57 -3.74 -16.05
C LEU A 20 2.18 -2.78 -17.08
N GLN A 21 2.62 -3.26 -18.23
CA GLN A 21 3.30 -2.46 -19.28
C GLN A 21 2.51 -1.23 -19.77
N ASN A 22 1.19 -1.20 -19.60
CA ASN A 22 0.33 -0.09 -19.99
C ASN A 22 -0.09 0.80 -18.80
N VAL A 23 0.49 0.58 -17.62
CA VAL A 23 0.22 1.35 -16.42
C VAL A 23 1.37 2.33 -16.20
N ARG A 24 1.08 3.62 -16.30
CA ARG A 24 2.08 4.67 -16.09
C ARG A 24 2.20 5.08 -14.64
N TYR A 25 1.09 5.28 -13.94
CA TYR A 25 1.09 5.83 -12.59
C TYR A 25 0.78 4.80 -11.53
N PHE A 26 1.55 4.86 -10.45
CA PHE A 26 1.38 3.99 -9.29
C PHE A 26 1.23 4.83 -8.02
N VAL A 27 0.19 4.55 -7.27
CA VAL A 27 -0.04 5.02 -5.92
C VAL A 27 0.38 3.89 -4.99
N CYS A 28 1.61 3.94 -4.52
CA CYS A 28 2.27 2.89 -3.74
C CYS A 28 2.15 3.13 -2.23
N GLU A 29 2.47 2.11 -1.42
CA GLU A 29 2.62 2.21 0.02
C GLU A 29 1.39 2.83 0.69
N ASN A 30 0.19 2.35 0.27
CA ASN A 30 -1.11 2.88 0.71
C ASN A 30 -1.31 4.38 0.47
N GLY A 31 -0.66 4.95 -0.53
CA GLY A 31 -0.76 6.36 -0.91
C GLY A 31 0.42 7.23 -0.49
N ALA A 32 1.35 6.69 0.30
CA ALA A 32 2.48 7.46 0.80
C ALA A 32 3.50 7.79 -0.29
N LEU A 33 3.53 7.03 -1.39
CA LEU A 33 4.44 7.26 -2.51
C LEU A 33 3.71 7.22 -3.85
N LEU A 34 3.97 8.22 -4.70
CA LEU A 34 3.49 8.29 -6.08
C LEU A 34 4.67 8.10 -7.04
N TYR A 35 4.48 7.24 -8.02
CA TYR A 35 5.54 6.87 -8.96
C TYR A 35 5.04 6.91 -10.41
N ASP A 36 5.89 7.43 -11.31
CA ASP A 36 5.70 7.42 -12.76
C ASP A 36 6.65 6.40 -13.38
N SER A 37 6.12 5.30 -13.88
CA SER A 37 6.90 4.20 -14.48
C SER A 37 7.53 4.57 -15.84
N GLU A 38 7.00 5.57 -16.53
CA GLU A 38 7.55 6.03 -17.81
C GLU A 38 8.84 6.85 -17.60
N THR A 39 8.83 7.77 -16.63
CA THR A 39 10.02 8.59 -16.31
C THR A 39 10.90 7.96 -15.24
N LYS A 40 10.43 6.90 -14.56
CA LYS A 40 11.09 6.25 -13.41
C LYS A 40 11.30 7.20 -12.23
N GLU A 41 10.41 8.17 -12.05
CA GLU A 41 10.52 9.21 -11.03
C GLU A 41 9.50 9.01 -9.91
N ILE A 42 9.91 9.28 -8.68
CA ILE A 42 9.01 9.46 -7.55
C ILE A 42 8.41 10.87 -7.66
N LEU A 43 7.10 10.94 -7.91
CA LEU A 43 6.37 12.19 -8.07
C LEU A 43 6.04 12.87 -6.75
N SER A 44 5.84 12.08 -5.70
CA SER A 44 5.54 12.52 -4.35
C SER A 44 5.89 11.42 -3.35
N SER A 45 6.40 11.81 -2.19
CA SER A 45 6.64 10.92 -1.04
C SER A 45 6.23 11.64 0.24
N THR A 46 5.49 10.94 1.09
CA THR A 46 5.12 11.38 2.44
C THR A 46 5.68 10.39 3.42
N VAL A 47 6.49 10.87 4.36
CA VAL A 47 7.23 10.02 5.30
C VAL A 47 6.71 10.15 6.73
N ILE A 48 6.91 9.10 7.52
CA ILE A 48 6.75 9.15 8.96
C ILE A 48 7.91 9.99 9.52
N PRO A 49 7.67 10.99 10.41
CA PRO A 49 8.75 11.76 11.00
C PRO A 49 9.79 10.89 11.71
N ASP A 50 11.08 11.21 11.56
CA ASP A 50 12.19 10.41 12.10
C ASP A 50 12.04 10.11 13.60
N GLU A 51 11.66 11.11 14.39
CA GLU A 51 11.40 10.98 15.82
C GLU A 51 10.27 9.99 16.17
N ILE A 52 9.35 9.77 15.23
CA ILE A 52 8.26 8.82 15.39
C ILE A 52 8.72 7.43 14.95
N VAL A 53 9.51 7.31 13.89
CA VAL A 53 10.13 6.05 13.47
C VAL A 53 11.03 5.51 14.58
N GLU A 54 11.85 6.34 15.21
CA GLU A 54 12.67 5.95 16.36
C GLU A 54 11.83 5.41 17.51
N LYS A 55 10.76 6.09 17.89
CA LYS A 55 9.84 5.60 18.93
C LYS A 55 9.17 4.27 18.56
N ILE A 56 8.83 4.08 17.29
CA ILE A 56 8.29 2.80 16.81
C ILE A 56 9.33 1.71 16.97
N ILE A 57 10.57 1.97 16.51
CA ILE A 57 11.69 1.03 16.65
C ILE A 57 11.95 0.70 18.12
N ASP A 58 11.97 1.69 19.02
CA ASP A 58 12.17 1.47 20.46
C ASP A 58 11.05 0.60 21.09
N ILE A 59 9.81 0.68 20.56
CA ILE A 59 8.70 -0.17 21.00
C ILE A 59 8.85 -1.62 20.53
N ILE A 60 9.37 -1.84 19.31
CA ILE A 60 9.44 -3.17 18.71
C ILE A 60 10.80 -3.85 18.89
N ASP A 61 11.84 -3.11 19.26
CA ASP A 61 13.19 -3.65 19.47
C ASP A 61 13.21 -4.62 20.67
N GLY A 62 13.71 -5.81 20.44
CA GLY A 62 13.71 -6.90 21.43
C GLY A 62 12.38 -7.65 21.57
N GLU A 63 11.35 -7.27 20.83
CA GLU A 63 10.09 -8.00 20.77
C GLU A 63 10.12 -9.12 19.73
N ASP A 64 9.31 -10.15 19.90
CA ASP A 64 9.25 -11.29 18.97
C ASP A 64 8.39 -10.93 17.73
N CYS A 65 8.93 -10.01 16.95
CA CYS A 65 8.32 -9.50 15.72
C CYS A 65 9.39 -9.17 14.68
N MET A 66 8.99 -9.08 13.43
CA MET A 66 9.82 -8.60 12.33
C MET A 66 9.27 -7.27 11.79
N LEU A 67 10.17 -6.44 11.25
CA LEU A 67 9.87 -5.21 10.56
C LEU A 67 10.17 -5.33 9.07
N ILE A 68 9.23 -4.91 8.22
CA ILE A 68 9.50 -4.52 6.84
C ILE A 68 9.30 -3.02 6.75
N GLY A 69 10.40 -2.28 6.52
CA GLY A 69 10.36 -0.85 6.24
C GLY A 69 10.19 -0.57 4.75
N TYR A 70 9.66 0.58 4.41
CA TYR A 70 9.49 1.05 3.04
C TYR A 70 10.16 2.42 2.91
N SER A 71 11.17 2.51 2.06
CA SER A 71 11.99 3.71 1.87
C SER A 71 12.31 3.95 0.41
N LYS A 72 11.93 5.12 -0.10
CA LYS A 72 12.17 5.54 -1.49
C LYS A 72 11.71 4.48 -2.51
N GLY A 73 10.53 3.91 -2.26
CA GLY A 73 9.96 2.87 -3.12
C GLY A 73 10.62 1.50 -2.99
N ARG A 74 11.47 1.26 -1.99
CA ARG A 74 12.12 -0.03 -1.72
C ARG A 74 11.68 -0.59 -0.38
N ASN A 75 11.41 -1.87 -0.34
CA ASN A 75 11.19 -2.61 0.89
C ASN A 75 12.53 -2.98 1.55
N LEU A 76 12.61 -2.78 2.85
CA LEU A 76 13.80 -2.98 3.69
C LEU A 76 13.47 -4.06 4.72
N VAL A 77 14.34 -5.04 4.88
CA VAL A 77 14.12 -6.15 5.82
C VAL A 77 15.43 -6.58 6.46
N ASP A 78 15.38 -7.03 7.69
CA ASP A 78 16.55 -7.68 8.32
C ASP A 78 16.82 -9.03 7.64
N SER A 79 18.10 -9.34 7.39
CA SER A 79 18.53 -10.57 6.70
C SER A 79 18.07 -11.83 7.43
N ILE A 80 18.06 -11.83 8.76
CA ILE A 80 17.64 -12.96 9.58
C ILE A 80 16.11 -13.12 9.49
N ASP A 81 15.37 -12.03 9.58
CA ASP A 81 13.90 -12.05 9.54
C ASP A 81 13.38 -12.46 8.18
N ALA A 82 14.04 -12.05 7.08
CA ALA A 82 13.71 -12.46 5.73
C ALA A 82 13.71 -14.00 5.55
N GLU A 83 14.61 -14.69 6.24
CA GLU A 83 14.65 -16.16 6.23
C GLU A 83 13.61 -16.81 7.17
N ARG A 84 13.11 -16.06 8.14
CA ARG A 84 12.16 -16.52 9.17
C ARG A 84 10.71 -16.10 8.94
N MET A 85 10.33 -15.64 7.76
CA MET A 85 8.98 -15.14 7.46
C MET A 85 7.86 -16.16 7.70
N ASP A 86 8.15 -17.45 7.63
CA ASP A 86 7.25 -18.54 7.99
C ASP A 86 6.92 -18.55 9.50
N TYR A 87 7.88 -18.20 10.34
CA TYR A 87 7.67 -18.05 11.79
C TYR A 87 6.69 -16.91 12.12
N PHE A 88 6.64 -15.87 11.30
CA PHE A 88 5.74 -14.72 11.44
C PHE A 88 4.44 -14.85 10.63
N TYR A 89 4.13 -16.05 10.11
CA TYR A 89 2.91 -16.37 9.33
C TYR A 89 2.75 -15.57 8.02
N VAL A 90 3.84 -15.09 7.46
CA VAL A 90 3.86 -14.29 6.22
C VAL A 90 4.68 -14.94 5.11
N THR A 91 4.74 -16.26 5.09
CA THR A 91 5.47 -17.10 4.12
C THR A 91 5.19 -16.70 2.66
N ARG A 92 3.97 -16.28 2.35
CA ARG A 92 3.57 -15.87 0.98
C ARG A 92 4.37 -14.68 0.44
N TYR A 93 4.97 -13.87 1.31
CA TYR A 93 5.81 -12.74 0.91
C TYR A 93 7.30 -13.09 0.86
N LYS A 94 7.72 -14.26 1.34
CA LYS A 94 9.14 -14.64 1.47
C LYS A 94 9.90 -14.54 0.15
N GLU A 95 9.34 -15.11 -0.91
CA GLU A 95 10.00 -15.10 -2.22
C GLU A 95 10.03 -13.68 -2.84
N LEU A 96 8.98 -12.89 -2.62
CA LEU A 96 8.94 -11.50 -3.05
C LEU A 96 10.00 -10.69 -2.31
N GLN A 97 10.05 -10.77 -0.98
CA GLN A 97 11.03 -10.06 -0.16
C GLN A 97 12.47 -10.49 -0.48
N ARG A 98 12.70 -11.77 -0.71
CA ARG A 98 14.00 -12.29 -1.13
C ARG A 98 14.48 -11.71 -2.47
N LYS A 99 13.56 -11.48 -3.41
CA LYS A 99 13.88 -10.95 -4.76
C LYS A 99 13.98 -9.44 -4.80
N THR A 100 13.14 -8.73 -4.08
CA THR A 100 12.96 -7.28 -4.22
C THR A 100 13.42 -6.49 -3.01
N GLY A 101 13.57 -7.13 -1.85
CA GLY A 101 13.95 -6.49 -0.61
C GLY A 101 15.43 -6.07 -0.58
N LYS A 102 15.69 -4.90 -0.01
CA LYS A 102 17.04 -4.52 0.42
C LYS A 102 17.27 -5.11 1.80
N HIS A 103 18.22 -6.01 1.89
CA HIS A 103 18.55 -6.75 3.12
C HIS A 103 19.58 -6.01 3.96
N TYR A 104 19.37 -5.97 5.27
CA TYR A 104 20.27 -5.36 6.24
C TYR A 104 20.69 -6.39 7.30
N ASP A 105 21.92 -6.32 7.71
CA ASP A 105 22.41 -7.02 8.91
C ASP A 105 22.24 -6.06 10.09
N GLY A 106 21.09 -6.11 10.76
CA GLY A 106 20.68 -5.16 11.79
C GLY A 106 19.94 -3.93 11.22
N LEU A 107 18.70 -4.11 10.78
CA LEU A 107 17.88 -3.03 10.18
C LEU A 107 17.68 -1.85 11.14
N TYR A 108 17.47 -2.10 12.43
CA TYR A 108 17.25 -1.04 13.42
C TYR A 108 18.51 -0.19 13.64
N ASP A 109 19.68 -0.83 13.72
CA ASP A 109 20.96 -0.12 13.86
C ASP A 109 21.30 0.67 12.61
N ALA A 110 20.99 0.12 11.42
CA ALA A 110 21.16 0.84 10.17
C ALA A 110 20.28 2.07 10.10
N TYR A 111 19.01 1.96 10.55
CA TYR A 111 18.12 3.11 10.62
C TYR A 111 18.63 4.18 11.58
N ARG A 112 18.98 3.82 12.83
CA ARG A 112 19.53 4.75 13.85
C ARG A 112 20.79 5.48 13.39
N LYS A 113 21.56 4.88 12.48
CA LYS A 113 22.77 5.47 11.92
C LYS A 113 22.51 6.40 10.74
N GLU A 114 21.59 6.04 9.86
CA GLU A 114 21.42 6.69 8.55
C GLU A 114 20.16 7.57 8.46
N HIS A 115 19.16 7.36 9.31
CA HIS A 115 17.88 8.07 9.32
C HIS A 115 17.24 8.18 7.91
N PHE A 116 17.23 7.06 7.17
CA PHE A 116 16.62 7.07 5.85
C PHE A 116 15.08 7.24 5.96
N PRO A 117 14.44 7.95 5.00
CA PRO A 117 13.01 8.23 5.08
C PRO A 117 12.19 6.93 5.10
N MET A 118 11.11 6.90 5.89
CA MET A 118 10.17 5.78 5.94
C MET A 118 8.79 6.23 5.49
N GLU A 119 8.35 5.78 4.33
CA GLU A 119 7.00 6.02 3.81
C GLU A 119 5.97 5.09 4.47
N LYS A 120 6.40 3.89 4.87
CA LYS A 120 5.53 2.89 5.48
C LYS A 120 6.37 1.91 6.32
N MET A 121 5.75 1.30 7.32
CA MET A 121 6.33 0.20 8.10
C MET A 121 5.28 -0.89 8.28
N ASN A 122 5.66 -2.15 8.11
CA ASN A 122 4.84 -3.30 8.44
C ASN A 122 5.50 -4.09 9.56
N VAL A 123 4.75 -4.35 10.62
CA VAL A 123 5.21 -5.18 11.75
C VAL A 123 4.42 -6.48 11.74
N TYR A 124 5.13 -7.60 11.81
CA TYR A 124 4.55 -8.94 11.89
C TYR A 124 5.07 -9.63 13.15
N ALA A 125 4.18 -9.95 14.06
CA ALA A 125 4.51 -10.59 15.33
C ALA A 125 4.41 -12.12 15.25
N SER A 126 5.08 -12.81 16.15
CA SER A 126 4.98 -14.27 16.26
C SER A 126 3.65 -14.76 16.85
N SER A 127 2.84 -13.85 17.38
CA SER A 127 1.51 -14.17 17.90
C SER A 127 0.58 -12.96 17.90
N VAL A 128 -0.74 -13.24 17.90
CA VAL A 128 -1.80 -12.23 18.02
C VAL A 128 -1.65 -11.37 19.28
N GLY A 129 -1.26 -11.99 20.41
CA GLY A 129 -1.10 -11.28 21.68
C GLY A 129 0.03 -10.25 21.65
N ILE A 130 1.16 -10.57 21.00
CA ILE A 130 2.26 -9.62 20.80
C ILE A 130 1.82 -8.52 19.82
N ARG A 131 1.20 -8.90 18.69
CA ARG A 131 0.65 -7.93 17.72
C ARG A 131 -0.25 -6.90 18.39
N ASP A 132 -1.23 -7.35 19.18
CA ASP A 132 -2.21 -6.46 19.80
C ASP A 132 -1.56 -5.52 20.82
N ARG A 133 -0.63 -6.03 21.61
CA ARG A 133 0.12 -5.23 22.58
C ARG A 133 0.98 -4.14 21.90
N LEU A 134 1.66 -4.48 20.81
CA LEU A 134 2.45 -3.52 20.04
C LEU A 134 1.55 -2.50 19.32
N PHE A 135 0.44 -2.98 18.76
CA PHE A 135 -0.56 -2.12 18.11
C PHE A 135 -1.11 -1.06 19.08
N GLU A 136 -1.50 -1.46 20.30
CA GLU A 136 -2.04 -0.55 21.33
C GLU A 136 -1.04 0.55 21.73
N GLN A 137 0.25 0.27 21.71
CA GLN A 137 1.27 1.26 22.00
C GLN A 137 1.49 2.20 20.82
N ILE A 138 1.62 1.65 19.61
CA ILE A 138 1.97 2.43 18.40
C ILE A 138 0.81 3.32 17.94
N ILE A 139 -0.44 2.91 18.13
CA ILE A 139 -1.61 3.74 17.76
C ILE A 139 -1.72 5.03 18.57
N GLN A 140 -1.00 5.15 19.68
CA GLN A 140 -0.92 6.39 20.48
C GLN A 140 0.03 7.44 19.86
N LEU A 141 0.84 7.03 18.88
CA LEU A 141 1.73 7.93 18.16
C LEU A 141 0.97 8.63 17.01
N PRO A 142 1.47 9.76 16.49
CA PRO A 142 0.84 10.49 15.39
C PRO A 142 1.08 9.78 14.04
N VAL A 143 0.55 8.58 13.89
CA VAL A 143 0.59 7.72 12.70
C VAL A 143 -0.79 7.15 12.39
N THR A 144 -0.96 6.61 11.20
CA THR A 144 -2.11 5.78 10.85
C THR A 144 -1.70 4.31 10.99
N VAL A 145 -2.42 3.55 11.82
CA VAL A 145 -2.16 2.11 12.02
C VAL A 145 -3.39 1.33 11.62
N VAL A 146 -3.20 0.24 10.86
CA VAL A 146 -4.28 -0.67 10.46
C VAL A 146 -3.81 -2.11 10.59
N TYR A 147 -4.69 -3.00 11.04
CA TYR A 147 -4.40 -4.43 11.03
C TYR A 147 -4.17 -4.92 9.60
N ALA A 148 -3.18 -5.78 9.44
CA ALA A 148 -2.85 -6.46 8.20
C ALA A 148 -2.42 -7.88 8.53
N GLU A 149 -2.93 -8.85 7.78
CA GLU A 149 -2.69 -10.26 8.10
C GLU A 149 -3.19 -10.64 9.51
N ASP A 150 -3.05 -11.92 9.87
CA ASP A 150 -3.50 -12.42 11.18
C ASP A 150 -2.63 -11.92 12.34
N THR A 151 -1.34 -11.73 12.08
CA THR A 151 -0.36 -11.40 13.13
C THR A 151 0.35 -10.06 12.89
N GLY A 152 -0.11 -9.27 11.92
CA GLY A 152 0.57 -8.04 11.53
C GLY A 152 -0.29 -6.78 11.57
N PHE A 153 0.37 -5.66 11.41
CA PHE A 153 -0.24 -4.36 11.17
C PHE A 153 0.67 -3.47 10.33
N GLU A 154 0.06 -2.53 9.64
CA GLU A 154 0.73 -1.54 8.81
C GLU A 154 0.69 -0.18 9.48
N ILE A 155 1.80 0.54 9.41
CA ILE A 155 1.98 1.90 9.94
C ILE A 155 2.27 2.81 8.75
N SER A 156 1.51 3.88 8.60
CA SER A 156 1.66 4.89 7.56
C SER A 156 1.73 6.29 8.17
N PRO A 157 2.20 7.30 7.46
CA PRO A 157 2.10 8.69 7.92
C PRO A 157 0.68 9.03 8.35
N LEU A 158 0.54 9.94 9.31
CA LEU A 158 -0.76 10.31 9.87
C LEU A 158 -1.74 10.75 8.77
N HIS A 159 -2.94 10.18 8.80
CA HIS A 159 -4.03 10.35 7.83
C HIS A 159 -3.77 9.77 6.44
N MET A 160 -2.59 9.21 6.14
CA MET A 160 -2.30 8.64 4.83
C MET A 160 -3.25 7.49 4.48
N SER A 161 -3.58 7.39 3.19
CA SER A 161 -4.45 6.33 2.63
C SER A 161 -4.39 6.35 1.10
N LYS A 162 -4.81 5.27 0.46
CA LYS A 162 -4.99 5.22 -1.00
C LYS A 162 -5.88 6.37 -1.54
N GLY A 163 -6.86 6.84 -0.74
CA GLY A 163 -7.69 7.99 -1.10
C GLY A 163 -6.94 9.32 -1.14
N ILE A 164 -6.00 9.54 -0.21
CA ILE A 164 -5.11 10.72 -0.24
C ILE A 164 -4.15 10.61 -1.42
N GLY A 165 -3.54 9.43 -1.64
CA GLY A 165 -2.67 9.21 -2.80
C GLY A 165 -3.39 9.42 -4.13
N LEU A 166 -4.65 8.95 -4.27
CA LEU A 166 -5.47 9.23 -5.47
C LEU A 166 -5.70 10.74 -5.66
N LYS A 167 -6.02 11.48 -4.60
CA LYS A 167 -6.19 12.94 -4.70
C LYS A 167 -4.92 13.63 -5.19
N GLN A 168 -3.78 13.31 -4.58
CA GLN A 168 -2.49 13.87 -5.00
C GLN A 168 -2.15 13.52 -6.45
N LEU A 169 -2.39 12.27 -6.87
CA LEU A 169 -2.18 11.88 -8.26
C LEU A 169 -3.08 12.70 -9.20
N CYS A 170 -4.36 12.85 -8.88
CA CYS A 170 -5.31 13.65 -9.67
C CYS A 170 -4.86 15.11 -9.81
N GLU A 171 -4.34 15.70 -8.75
CA GLU A 171 -3.76 17.07 -8.77
C GLU A 171 -2.54 17.16 -9.70
N ILE A 172 -1.64 16.17 -9.66
CA ILE A 172 -0.45 16.11 -10.52
C ILE A 172 -0.84 15.97 -11.99
N VAL A 173 -1.75 15.03 -12.29
CA VAL A 173 -2.15 14.75 -13.69
C VAL A 173 -3.28 15.67 -14.18
N LYS A 174 -3.78 16.57 -13.33
CA LYS A 174 -4.86 17.54 -13.61
C LYS A 174 -6.16 16.90 -14.08
N ILE A 175 -6.54 15.78 -13.47
CA ILE A 175 -7.81 15.09 -13.68
C ILE A 175 -8.68 15.31 -12.44
N PRO A 176 -9.89 15.91 -12.58
CA PRO A 176 -10.82 16.04 -11.47
C PRO A 176 -11.22 14.68 -10.87
N LEU A 177 -11.36 14.60 -9.53
CA LEU A 177 -11.73 13.36 -8.85
C LEU A 177 -13.08 12.78 -9.32
N GLU A 178 -14.02 13.63 -9.65
CA GLU A 178 -15.33 13.24 -10.22
C GLU A 178 -15.22 12.49 -11.56
N HIS A 179 -14.09 12.61 -12.25
CA HIS A 179 -13.82 11.91 -13.50
C HIS A 179 -13.02 10.61 -13.29
N THR A 180 -12.83 10.19 -12.04
CA THR A 180 -12.12 8.95 -11.74
C THR A 180 -13.05 7.77 -11.55
N ILE A 181 -12.57 6.58 -11.88
CA ILE A 181 -13.18 5.29 -11.55
C ILE A 181 -12.20 4.56 -10.65
N ALA A 182 -12.65 4.17 -9.46
CA ALA A 182 -11.86 3.37 -8.56
C ALA A 182 -12.44 1.96 -8.44
N VAL A 183 -11.60 0.94 -8.57
CA VAL A 183 -11.96 -0.48 -8.44
C VAL A 183 -11.18 -1.06 -7.26
N GLY A 184 -11.84 -1.79 -6.36
CA GLY A 184 -11.18 -2.38 -5.22
C GLY A 184 -12.03 -3.39 -4.47
N ASP A 185 -11.41 -4.05 -3.47
CA ASP A 185 -12.02 -5.17 -2.76
C ASP A 185 -11.74 -5.18 -1.25
N SER A 186 -10.76 -4.42 -0.76
CA SER A 186 -10.24 -4.51 0.60
C SER A 186 -10.46 -3.25 1.44
N ASP A 187 -10.29 -3.37 2.75
CA ASP A 187 -10.53 -2.28 3.71
C ASP A 187 -9.70 -1.02 3.41
N ASN A 188 -8.47 -1.17 2.92
CA ASN A 188 -7.61 -0.05 2.56
C ASN A 188 -8.06 0.69 1.29
N ASP A 189 -9.02 0.13 0.51
CA ASP A 189 -9.63 0.77 -0.65
C ASP A 189 -10.78 1.71 -0.28
N VAL A 190 -11.42 1.51 0.88
CA VAL A 190 -12.62 2.25 1.28
C VAL A 190 -12.45 3.76 1.19
N LYS A 191 -11.29 4.29 1.63
CA LYS A 191 -11.02 5.73 1.56
C LYS A 191 -10.84 6.23 0.11
N MET A 192 -10.32 5.38 -0.79
CA MET A 192 -10.23 5.68 -2.21
C MET A 192 -11.61 5.67 -2.87
N MET A 193 -12.44 4.65 -2.55
CA MET A 193 -13.83 4.58 -3.03
C MET A 193 -14.64 5.81 -2.66
N LYS A 194 -14.49 6.32 -1.44
CA LYS A 194 -15.24 7.50 -0.96
C LYS A 194 -14.91 8.81 -1.69
N VAL A 195 -13.77 8.91 -2.34
CA VAL A 195 -13.33 10.14 -3.02
C VAL A 195 -13.42 10.05 -4.55
N ALA A 196 -13.50 8.85 -5.09
CA ALA A 196 -13.60 8.63 -6.54
C ALA A 196 -14.98 9.02 -7.09
N GLY A 197 -15.02 9.48 -8.34
CA GLY A 197 -16.26 9.81 -9.04
C GLY A 197 -17.18 8.61 -9.24
N LEU A 198 -16.61 7.44 -9.58
CA LEU A 198 -17.32 6.16 -9.63
C LEU A 198 -16.57 5.09 -8.84
N PRO A 199 -17.03 4.78 -7.62
CA PRO A 199 -16.53 3.62 -6.88
C PRO A 199 -17.18 2.32 -7.39
N VAL A 200 -16.36 1.31 -7.65
CA VAL A 200 -16.71 -0.01 -8.19
C VAL A 200 -16.19 -1.10 -7.27
N ALA A 201 -17.07 -1.91 -6.69
CA ALA A 201 -16.66 -3.05 -5.87
C ALA A 201 -16.37 -4.27 -6.76
N MET A 202 -15.28 -4.97 -6.46
CA MET A 202 -15.01 -6.31 -7.00
C MET A 202 -16.00 -7.34 -6.45
N GLY A 203 -16.26 -8.41 -7.17
CA GLY A 203 -17.17 -9.48 -6.76
C GLY A 203 -16.76 -10.18 -5.44
N ASN A 204 -15.46 -10.23 -5.16
CA ASN A 204 -14.88 -10.71 -3.90
C ASN A 204 -14.70 -9.62 -2.81
N ALA A 205 -15.24 -8.41 -3.03
CA ALA A 205 -15.05 -7.30 -2.11
C ALA A 205 -15.66 -7.57 -0.72
N ARG A 206 -14.99 -7.03 0.30
CA ARG A 206 -15.51 -7.02 1.68
C ARG A 206 -16.73 -6.13 1.80
N GLU A 207 -17.57 -6.38 2.81
CA GLU A 207 -18.81 -5.64 3.04
C GLU A 207 -18.59 -4.12 3.11
N CYS A 208 -17.59 -3.67 3.87
CA CYS A 208 -17.25 -2.25 4.01
C CYS A 208 -16.94 -1.53 2.68
N VAL A 209 -16.44 -2.27 1.66
CA VAL A 209 -16.22 -1.74 0.30
C VAL A 209 -17.56 -1.69 -0.46
N ARG A 210 -18.35 -2.75 -0.37
CA ARG A 210 -19.68 -2.82 -1.04
C ARG A 210 -20.62 -1.72 -0.57
N GLU A 211 -20.60 -1.40 0.73
CA GLU A 211 -21.44 -0.33 1.32
C GLU A 211 -21.17 1.07 0.74
N VAL A 212 -19.93 1.34 0.29
CA VAL A 212 -19.54 2.64 -0.26
C VAL A 212 -19.53 2.68 -1.79
N CYS A 213 -19.71 1.53 -2.45
CA CYS A 213 -19.72 1.43 -3.91
C CYS A 213 -21.13 1.50 -4.48
N LYS A 214 -21.24 2.13 -5.64
CA LYS A 214 -22.53 2.25 -6.36
C LYS A 214 -22.78 1.09 -7.30
N VAL A 215 -21.72 0.43 -7.75
CA VAL A 215 -21.77 -0.67 -8.73
C VAL A 215 -20.74 -1.73 -8.36
N ASN A 216 -20.95 -2.92 -8.87
CA ASN A 216 -20.04 -4.04 -8.72
C ASN A 216 -19.74 -4.71 -10.06
N VAL A 217 -18.64 -5.42 -10.11
CA VAL A 217 -18.16 -6.22 -11.24
C VAL A 217 -17.86 -7.65 -10.78
N ALA A 218 -17.42 -8.50 -11.68
CA ALA A 218 -16.97 -9.85 -11.36
C ALA A 218 -15.81 -9.82 -10.34
N ASP A 219 -15.48 -10.97 -9.77
CA ASP A 219 -14.37 -11.11 -8.83
C ASP A 219 -12.99 -11.10 -9.54
N ASN A 220 -11.93 -11.22 -8.74
CA ASN A 220 -10.55 -11.22 -9.22
C ASN A 220 -10.22 -12.40 -10.15
N ASP A 221 -10.88 -13.56 -9.98
CA ASP A 221 -10.64 -14.75 -10.78
C ASP A 221 -11.46 -14.75 -12.09
N HIS A 222 -12.48 -13.90 -12.19
CA HIS A 222 -13.39 -13.81 -13.34
C HIS A 222 -13.28 -12.46 -14.09
N GLY A 223 -12.13 -11.80 -13.99
CA GLY A 223 -11.84 -10.62 -14.82
C GLY A 223 -12.56 -9.33 -14.43
N GLY A 224 -12.91 -9.14 -13.15
CA GLY A 224 -13.66 -7.97 -12.69
C GLY A 224 -13.02 -6.62 -13.04
N CYS A 225 -11.69 -6.49 -12.98
CA CYS A 225 -11.01 -5.26 -13.41
C CYS A 225 -11.21 -4.99 -14.91
N ALA A 226 -11.11 -6.02 -15.75
CA ALA A 226 -11.35 -5.88 -17.18
C ALA A 226 -12.81 -5.49 -17.45
N GLU A 227 -13.77 -6.10 -16.76
CA GLU A 227 -15.18 -5.72 -16.83
C GLU A 227 -15.40 -4.25 -16.48
N ALA A 228 -14.75 -3.76 -15.40
CA ALA A 228 -14.84 -2.35 -15.01
C ALA A 228 -14.34 -1.41 -16.13
N ILE A 229 -13.21 -1.77 -16.76
CA ILE A 229 -12.64 -1.01 -17.88
C ILE A 229 -13.61 -1.00 -19.06
N TYR A 230 -14.10 -2.15 -19.51
CA TYR A 230 -15.00 -2.25 -20.67
C TYR A 230 -16.33 -1.55 -20.44
N ARG A 231 -16.90 -1.63 -19.25
CA ARG A 231 -18.21 -1.03 -18.94
C ARG A 231 -18.16 0.48 -18.70
N TYR A 232 -17.07 1.00 -18.12
CA TYR A 232 -17.06 2.37 -17.61
C TYR A 232 -16.00 3.28 -18.22
N LEU A 233 -15.01 2.74 -18.96
CA LEU A 233 -13.99 3.52 -19.70
C LEU A 233 -14.22 3.49 -21.22
N SER A 234 -15.38 2.99 -21.72
CA SER A 234 -15.68 3.10 -23.13
C SER A 234 -15.79 4.58 -23.55
N VAL A 235 -15.36 4.89 -24.77
CA VAL A 235 -15.44 6.27 -25.32
C VAL A 235 -16.84 6.84 -25.21
N GLU A 236 -17.88 6.00 -25.40
CA GLU A 236 -19.27 6.37 -25.33
C GLU A 236 -19.71 6.77 -23.90
N GLU A 237 -19.23 6.07 -22.87
CA GLU A 237 -19.48 6.40 -21.47
C GLU A 237 -18.69 7.63 -21.01
N ILE A 238 -17.48 7.82 -21.50
CA ILE A 238 -16.68 9.03 -21.24
C ILE A 238 -17.41 10.25 -21.81
N LEU A 239 -17.90 10.17 -23.05
CA LEU A 239 -18.65 11.27 -23.68
C LEU A 239 -19.95 11.62 -22.94
N LYS A 240 -20.68 10.63 -22.40
CA LYS A 240 -21.91 10.87 -21.60
C LYS A 240 -21.64 11.58 -20.26
N ARG A 241 -20.41 11.53 -19.74
CA ARG A 241 -20.03 12.14 -18.45
C ARG A 241 -19.41 13.53 -18.60
N VAL A 242 -18.89 13.86 -19.78
CA VAL A 242 -18.18 15.11 -20.08
C VAL A 242 -19.10 16.12 -20.80
N LEU A 243 -20.17 15.66 -21.43
CA LEU A 243 -21.23 16.46 -22.05
C LEU A 243 -22.47 16.58 -21.14
#